data_341dae1d041a05d32dbb35f76b2b6ed1
#
_entry.id   341dae1d041a05d32dbb35f76b2b6ed1
#
_cell.length_a   1.000
_cell.length_b   1.000
_cell.length_c   1.000
_cell.angle_alpha   90.00
_cell.angle_beta   90.00
_cell.angle_gamma   90.00
#
_symmetry.space_group_name_H-M   'P 1'
#
loop_
_entity.id
_entity.type
_entity.pdbx_description
1 polymer ?
#
loop_
_entity_poly.entity_id
_entity_poly.type
_entity_poly.pdbx_seq_one_letter_code
_entity_poly.pdbx_strand_id
1 'polypeptide(L)'
;MDLVMVIIRTVFFYVFVLIIFRLMGKREIGELSIQDLVVSLLIAELVAISIENYKDSMLLTVIPILILLFFEVAAGYLSLRFNKFRNIMDGKPALIINRGIINYKEMMKQRYSLDDLLLELRNNNIKNLKDVEYAVLENSGKLNIFKYSFLGFDSSNPFPLILDGVVQKDTLCYIDKDEKWLFDYLRCNNLKKEEIFYAFYKNNKIYVIKRNELIR
;
A
#
# COMPACT_ATOMS: atom_id res chain seq x y z
N MET A 1 -24.88 -28.61 -29.61
CA MET A 1 -25.12 -27.14 -29.49
C MET A 1 -24.59 -26.57 -28.19
N ASP A 2 -24.71 -27.30 -27.11
CA ASP A 2 -24.32 -26.84 -25.75
C ASP A 2 -22.81 -26.60 -25.60
N LEU A 3 -21.95 -27.49 -26.12
CA LEU A 3 -20.50 -27.34 -26.05
C LEU A 3 -19.98 -26.09 -26.78
N VAL A 4 -20.57 -25.79 -27.95
CA VAL A 4 -20.19 -24.59 -28.73
C VAL A 4 -20.52 -23.31 -27.97
N MET A 5 -21.66 -23.25 -27.28
CA MET A 5 -22.04 -22.11 -26.42
C MET A 5 -21.09 -21.93 -25.25
N VAL A 6 -20.71 -23.02 -24.59
CA VAL A 6 -19.72 -22.98 -23.48
C VAL A 6 -18.38 -22.46 -23.99
N ILE A 7 -17.89 -22.92 -25.14
CA ILE A 7 -16.63 -22.45 -25.74
C ILE A 7 -16.71 -20.94 -26.04
N ILE A 8 -17.80 -20.49 -26.71
CA ILE A 8 -17.97 -19.07 -27.05
C ILE A 8 -17.99 -18.22 -25.79
N ARG A 9 -18.71 -18.60 -24.74
CA ARG A 9 -18.76 -17.89 -23.45
C ARG A 9 -17.38 -17.83 -22.77
N THR A 10 -16.68 -18.95 -22.76
CA THR A 10 -15.34 -19.01 -22.16
C THR A 10 -14.39 -18.04 -22.86
N VAL A 11 -14.36 -18.03 -24.20
CA VAL A 11 -13.52 -17.10 -24.96
C VAL A 11 -13.94 -15.65 -24.73
N PHE A 12 -15.25 -15.37 -24.73
CA PHE A 12 -15.77 -14.03 -24.45
C PHE A 12 -15.32 -13.54 -23.07
N PHE A 13 -15.58 -14.31 -22.00
CA PHE A 13 -15.23 -13.90 -20.65
C PHE A 13 -13.72 -13.83 -20.43
N TYR A 14 -12.93 -14.68 -21.06
CA TYR A 14 -11.47 -14.56 -21.03
C TYR A 14 -11.00 -13.19 -21.53
N VAL A 15 -11.46 -12.78 -22.72
CA VAL A 15 -11.11 -11.47 -23.29
C VAL A 15 -11.71 -10.34 -22.46
N PHE A 16 -12.96 -10.47 -22.03
CA PHE A 16 -13.65 -9.46 -21.21
C PHE A 16 -12.93 -9.21 -19.90
N VAL A 17 -12.58 -10.25 -19.15
CA VAL A 17 -11.85 -10.14 -17.87
C VAL A 17 -10.47 -9.53 -18.07
N LEU A 18 -9.74 -9.89 -19.13
CA LEU A 18 -8.47 -9.23 -19.44
C LEU A 18 -8.62 -7.72 -19.65
N ILE A 19 -9.68 -7.30 -20.31
CA ILE A 19 -9.99 -5.87 -20.50
C ILE A 19 -10.31 -5.22 -19.15
N ILE A 20 -11.15 -5.85 -18.32
CA ILE A 20 -11.51 -5.36 -16.98
C ILE A 20 -10.26 -5.15 -16.13
N PHE A 21 -9.39 -6.15 -15.98
CA PHE A 21 -8.13 -6.02 -15.21
C PHE A 21 -7.20 -4.94 -15.77
N ARG A 22 -7.18 -4.75 -17.10
CA ARG A 22 -6.39 -3.68 -17.71
C ARG A 22 -6.95 -2.28 -17.39
N LEU A 23 -8.27 -2.14 -17.28
CA LEU A 23 -8.94 -0.89 -16.90
C LEU A 23 -8.77 -0.55 -15.40
N MET A 24 -8.69 -1.56 -14.54
CA MET A 24 -8.45 -1.40 -13.11
C MET A 24 -7.08 -0.76 -12.82
N GLY A 25 -6.06 -1.01 -13.64
CA GLY A 25 -4.78 -0.30 -13.60
C GLY A 25 -3.56 -1.18 -13.38
N LYS A 26 -2.34 -0.58 -13.49
CA LYS A 26 -1.07 -1.33 -13.39
C LYS A 26 -0.67 -1.67 -11.94
N ARG A 27 -1.26 -1.04 -10.95
CA ARG A 27 -0.95 -1.23 -9.52
C ARG A 27 -1.25 -2.67 -9.10
N GLU A 28 -2.31 -3.25 -9.64
CA GLU A 28 -2.81 -4.58 -9.29
C GLU A 28 -1.92 -5.73 -9.75
N ILE A 29 -1.06 -5.51 -10.75
CA ILE A 29 -0.17 -6.55 -11.27
C ILE A 29 1.08 -6.74 -10.42
N GLY A 30 1.46 -5.73 -9.61
CA GLY A 30 2.70 -5.73 -8.83
C GLY A 30 2.56 -6.17 -7.39
N GLU A 31 1.60 -5.66 -6.67
CA GLU A 31 1.32 -5.98 -5.25
C GLU A 31 -0.19 -5.94 -5.03
N LEU A 32 -0.84 -7.12 -5.10
CA LEU A 32 -2.28 -7.26 -4.87
C LEU A 32 -2.64 -6.80 -3.46
N SER A 33 -3.51 -5.81 -3.35
CA SER A 33 -4.17 -5.46 -2.09
C SER A 33 -5.20 -6.53 -1.71
N ILE A 34 -5.62 -6.55 -0.45
CA ILE A 34 -6.71 -7.43 0.01
C ILE A 34 -7.98 -7.14 -0.80
N GLN A 35 -8.22 -5.88 -1.16
CA GLN A 35 -9.35 -5.41 -1.93
C GLN A 35 -9.34 -5.99 -3.35
N ASP A 36 -8.20 -5.87 -4.05
CA ASP A 36 -8.00 -6.41 -5.40
C ASP A 36 -8.23 -7.94 -5.42
N LEU A 37 -7.74 -8.63 -4.37
CA LEU A 37 -7.95 -10.07 -4.22
C LEU A 37 -9.44 -10.41 -4.11
N VAL A 38 -10.20 -9.70 -3.27
CA VAL A 38 -11.64 -9.92 -3.09
C VAL A 38 -12.39 -9.69 -4.40
N VAL A 39 -12.09 -8.58 -5.10
CA VAL A 39 -12.73 -8.29 -6.39
C VAL A 39 -12.38 -9.35 -7.43
N SER A 40 -11.13 -9.80 -7.48
CA SER A 40 -10.69 -10.86 -8.41
C SER A 40 -11.44 -12.17 -8.17
N LEU A 41 -11.62 -12.57 -6.90
CA LEU A 41 -12.37 -13.78 -6.53
C LEU A 41 -13.86 -13.65 -6.92
N LEU A 42 -14.47 -12.49 -6.67
CA LEU A 42 -15.86 -12.25 -7.07
C LEU A 42 -16.05 -12.30 -8.60
N ILE A 43 -15.13 -11.71 -9.36
CA ILE A 43 -15.16 -11.78 -10.81
C ILE A 43 -15.01 -13.24 -11.30
N ALA A 44 -14.07 -13.99 -10.72
CA ALA A 44 -13.84 -15.38 -11.08
C ALA A 44 -15.08 -16.24 -10.85
N GLU A 45 -15.75 -16.07 -9.70
CA GLU A 45 -16.97 -16.81 -9.35
C GLU A 45 -18.13 -16.44 -10.30
N LEU A 46 -18.34 -15.15 -10.57
CA LEU A 46 -19.39 -14.69 -11.50
C LEU A 46 -19.19 -15.27 -12.90
N VAL A 47 -17.94 -15.33 -13.37
CA VAL A 47 -17.61 -15.92 -14.67
C VAL A 47 -17.82 -17.42 -14.68
N ALA A 48 -17.41 -18.13 -13.61
CA ALA A 48 -17.62 -19.57 -13.49
C ALA A 48 -19.10 -19.94 -13.55
N ILE A 49 -19.94 -19.25 -12.77
CA ILE A 49 -21.39 -19.42 -12.78
C ILE A 49 -21.98 -19.18 -14.19
N SER A 50 -21.50 -18.13 -14.89
CA SER A 50 -22.00 -17.82 -16.24
C SER A 50 -21.62 -18.87 -17.29
N ILE A 51 -20.45 -19.50 -17.16
CA ILE A 51 -20.02 -20.56 -18.06
C ILE A 51 -20.83 -21.84 -17.79
N GLU A 52 -21.07 -22.15 -16.50
CA GLU A 52 -21.86 -23.31 -16.08
C GLU A 52 -23.32 -23.17 -16.53
N ASN A 53 -23.93 -22.01 -16.27
CA ASN A 53 -25.32 -21.71 -16.63
C ASN A 53 -25.43 -21.07 -18.04
N TYR A 54 -24.92 -21.76 -19.04
CA TYR A 54 -24.83 -21.22 -20.41
C TYR A 54 -26.18 -20.85 -21.06
N LYS A 55 -27.32 -21.25 -20.48
CA LYS A 55 -28.67 -20.88 -20.92
C LYS A 55 -29.10 -19.50 -20.43
N ASP A 56 -28.52 -19.01 -19.35
CA ASP A 56 -28.88 -17.72 -18.79
C ASP A 56 -28.25 -16.56 -19.58
N SER A 57 -28.81 -15.37 -19.43
CA SER A 57 -28.28 -14.18 -20.09
C SER A 57 -26.89 -13.84 -19.56
N MET A 58 -25.92 -13.60 -20.47
CA MET A 58 -24.59 -13.12 -20.12
C MET A 58 -24.61 -11.78 -19.39
N LEU A 59 -25.66 -10.98 -19.56
CA LEU A 59 -25.83 -9.68 -18.89
C LEU A 59 -25.92 -9.82 -17.38
N LEU A 60 -26.43 -10.93 -16.87
CA LEU A 60 -26.49 -11.20 -15.42
C LEU A 60 -25.10 -11.30 -14.78
N THR A 61 -24.07 -11.55 -15.57
CA THR A 61 -22.66 -11.60 -15.14
C THR A 61 -21.92 -10.31 -15.49
N VAL A 62 -22.13 -9.79 -16.70
CA VAL A 62 -21.44 -8.58 -17.18
C VAL A 62 -21.79 -7.37 -16.31
N ILE A 63 -23.07 -7.19 -15.96
CA ILE A 63 -23.50 -6.03 -15.15
C ILE A 63 -22.85 -6.01 -13.76
N PRO A 64 -22.88 -7.08 -12.95
CA PRO A 64 -22.16 -7.10 -11.67
C PRO A 64 -20.66 -6.84 -11.81
N ILE A 65 -19.99 -7.39 -12.82
CA ILE A 65 -18.56 -7.15 -13.05
C ILE A 65 -18.30 -5.67 -13.36
N LEU A 66 -19.13 -5.02 -14.17
CA LEU A 66 -19.00 -3.58 -14.43
C LEU A 66 -19.24 -2.73 -13.18
N ILE A 67 -20.16 -3.15 -12.30
CA ILE A 67 -20.37 -2.50 -11.01
C ILE A 67 -19.11 -2.64 -10.11
N LEU A 68 -18.52 -3.85 -10.04
CA LEU A 68 -17.27 -4.06 -9.31
C LEU A 68 -16.15 -3.18 -9.85
N LEU A 69 -15.97 -3.13 -11.18
CA LEU A 69 -15.02 -2.25 -11.84
C LEU A 69 -15.23 -0.78 -11.44
N PHE A 70 -16.48 -0.31 -11.48
CA PHE A 70 -16.83 1.06 -11.12
C PHE A 70 -16.43 1.36 -9.66
N PHE A 71 -16.75 0.48 -8.72
CA PHE A 71 -16.37 0.67 -7.31
C PHE A 71 -14.86 0.67 -7.12
N GLU A 72 -14.14 -0.21 -7.83
CA GLU A 72 -12.68 -0.30 -7.75
C GLU A 72 -12.01 0.98 -8.25
N VAL A 73 -12.39 1.43 -9.43
CA VAL A 73 -11.88 2.68 -10.02
C VAL A 73 -12.25 3.88 -9.14
N ALA A 74 -13.48 3.94 -8.63
CA ALA A 74 -13.92 5.01 -7.73
C ALA A 74 -13.13 4.99 -6.42
N ALA A 75 -12.91 3.82 -5.80
CA ALA A 75 -12.10 3.68 -4.60
C ALA A 75 -10.65 4.11 -4.83
N GLY A 76 -10.06 3.75 -5.98
CA GLY A 76 -8.74 4.23 -6.39
C GLY A 76 -8.65 5.76 -6.44
N TYR A 77 -9.60 6.42 -7.08
CA TYR A 77 -9.66 7.88 -7.12
C TYR A 77 -9.85 8.51 -5.73
N LEU A 78 -10.72 7.92 -4.88
CA LEU A 78 -10.91 8.39 -3.51
C LEU A 78 -9.63 8.24 -2.68
N SER A 79 -8.92 7.14 -2.82
CA SER A 79 -7.64 6.88 -2.15
C SER A 79 -6.58 7.91 -2.53
N LEU A 80 -6.54 8.35 -3.79
CA LEU A 80 -5.65 9.43 -4.25
C LEU A 80 -6.03 10.80 -3.66
N ARG A 81 -7.32 11.05 -3.45
CA ARG A 81 -7.82 12.37 -3.00
C ARG A 81 -7.86 12.49 -1.48
N PHE A 82 -8.14 11.40 -0.76
CA PHE A 82 -8.40 11.41 0.69
C PHE A 82 -7.49 10.43 1.43
N ASN A 83 -6.46 10.95 2.10
CA ASN A 83 -5.53 10.14 2.90
C ASN A 83 -6.22 9.32 4.00
N LYS A 84 -7.32 9.82 4.60
CA LYS A 84 -8.10 9.07 5.59
C LYS A 84 -8.74 7.83 4.98
N PHE A 85 -9.31 7.97 3.77
CA PHE A 85 -9.90 6.85 3.04
C PHE A 85 -8.83 5.80 2.70
N ARG A 86 -7.70 6.24 2.15
CA ARG A 86 -6.54 5.38 1.86
C ARG A 86 -6.07 4.59 3.09
N ASN A 87 -5.94 5.26 4.25
CA ASN A 87 -5.51 4.60 5.48
C ASN A 87 -6.52 3.58 6.03
N ILE A 88 -7.81 3.73 5.72
CA ILE A 88 -8.86 2.78 6.11
C ILE A 88 -8.86 1.57 5.17
N MET A 89 -8.72 1.81 3.87
CA MET A 89 -8.78 0.75 2.85
C MET A 89 -7.47 -0.05 2.77
N ASP A 90 -6.35 0.64 2.61
CA ASP A 90 -5.05 0.02 2.40
C ASP A 90 -4.32 -0.30 3.73
N GLY A 91 -4.70 0.38 4.83
CA GLY A 91 -3.96 0.32 6.10
C GLY A 91 -2.78 1.28 6.14
N LYS A 92 -1.91 1.10 7.14
CA LYS A 92 -0.67 1.86 7.31
C LYS A 92 0.50 0.91 7.52
N PRO A 93 1.67 1.19 6.94
CA PRO A 93 2.89 0.47 7.27
C PRO A 93 3.19 0.52 8.77
N ALA A 94 3.71 -0.56 9.32
CA ALA A 94 3.98 -0.71 10.74
C ALA A 94 5.48 -0.84 11.02
N LEU A 95 6.02 -0.01 11.90
CA LEU A 95 7.44 -0.04 12.28
C LEU A 95 7.68 -1.14 13.31
N ILE A 96 8.22 -2.28 12.87
CA ILE A 96 8.48 -3.47 13.69
C ILE A 96 9.82 -3.36 14.43
N ILE A 97 10.85 -2.79 13.80
CA ILE A 97 12.14 -2.50 14.43
C ILE A 97 12.43 -1.03 14.26
N ASN A 98 12.77 -0.36 15.37
CA ASN A 98 13.14 1.03 15.41
C ASN A 98 14.53 1.18 16.07
N ARG A 99 15.53 1.64 15.32
CA ARG A 99 16.92 1.80 15.78
C ARG A 99 17.47 0.55 16.46
N GLY A 100 17.25 -0.62 15.85
CA GLY A 100 17.71 -1.90 16.38
C GLY A 100 16.87 -2.46 17.53
N ILE A 101 15.80 -1.78 17.95
CA ILE A 101 14.93 -2.20 19.05
C ILE A 101 13.61 -2.70 18.48
N ILE A 102 13.21 -3.91 18.90
CA ILE A 102 11.93 -4.51 18.51
C ILE A 102 10.77 -3.76 19.14
N ASN A 103 9.81 -3.34 18.33
CA ASN A 103 8.55 -2.76 18.77
C ASN A 103 7.51 -3.87 19.02
N TYR A 104 7.62 -4.53 20.17
CA TYR A 104 6.75 -5.66 20.52
C TYR A 104 5.26 -5.27 20.52
N LYS A 105 4.94 -4.03 20.94
CA LYS A 105 3.54 -3.55 20.95
C LYS A 105 2.96 -3.49 19.54
N GLU A 106 3.74 -3.03 18.58
CA GLU A 106 3.29 -2.96 17.19
C GLU A 106 3.22 -4.36 16.56
N MET A 107 4.16 -5.27 16.87
CA MET A 107 4.10 -6.67 16.44
C MET A 107 2.79 -7.34 16.90
N MET A 108 2.43 -7.19 18.19
CA MET A 108 1.18 -7.73 18.73
C MET A 108 -0.06 -7.17 18.01
N LYS A 109 -0.06 -5.86 17.73
CA LYS A 109 -1.16 -5.20 17.02
C LYS A 109 -1.32 -5.72 15.60
N GLN A 110 -0.21 -5.99 14.91
CA GLN A 110 -0.18 -6.55 13.55
C GLN A 110 -0.31 -8.08 13.53
N ARG A 111 -0.41 -8.74 14.70
CA ARG A 111 -0.40 -10.21 14.83
C ARG A 111 0.83 -10.85 14.18
N TYR A 112 1.96 -10.15 14.23
CA TYR A 112 3.22 -10.55 13.62
C TYR A 112 4.11 -11.17 14.70
N SER A 113 4.44 -12.45 14.57
CA SER A 113 5.19 -13.20 15.57
C SER A 113 6.71 -12.95 15.47
N LEU A 114 7.45 -13.32 16.51
CA LEU A 114 8.91 -13.29 16.45
C LEU A 114 9.45 -14.30 15.42
N ASP A 115 8.77 -15.43 15.24
CA ASP A 115 9.17 -16.43 14.26
C ASP A 115 9.02 -15.91 12.83
N ASP A 116 7.95 -15.15 12.55
CA ASP A 116 7.75 -14.47 11.26
C ASP A 116 8.86 -13.45 11.01
N LEU A 117 9.20 -12.64 12.02
CA LEU A 117 10.29 -11.67 11.94
C LEU A 117 11.62 -12.36 11.62
N LEU A 118 11.94 -13.42 12.36
CA LEU A 118 13.20 -14.17 12.16
C LEU A 118 13.23 -14.89 10.82
N LEU A 119 12.08 -15.36 10.31
CA LEU A 119 11.96 -15.94 8.98
C LEU A 119 12.28 -14.90 7.91
N GLU A 120 11.65 -13.72 8.00
CA GLU A 120 11.88 -12.64 7.03
C GLU A 120 13.33 -12.13 7.07
N LEU A 121 13.96 -12.04 8.24
CA LEU A 121 15.39 -11.71 8.35
C LEU A 121 16.26 -12.73 7.60
N ARG A 122 15.97 -14.03 7.75
CA ARG A 122 16.69 -15.10 7.02
C ARG A 122 16.48 -15.00 5.51
N ASN A 123 15.24 -14.77 5.07
CA ASN A 123 14.91 -14.59 3.65
C ASN A 123 15.69 -13.43 3.03
N ASN A 124 15.96 -12.38 3.82
CA ASN A 124 16.74 -11.21 3.41
C ASN A 124 18.26 -11.34 3.70
N ASN A 125 18.76 -12.55 3.99
CA ASN A 125 20.16 -12.82 4.29
C ASN A 125 20.72 -12.00 5.46
N ILE A 126 19.90 -11.73 6.48
CA ILE A 126 20.31 -11.04 7.68
C ILE A 126 20.51 -12.07 8.78
N LYS A 127 21.75 -12.15 9.29
CA LYS A 127 22.13 -13.14 10.30
C LYS A 127 21.89 -12.66 11.72
N ASN A 128 22.00 -11.35 11.95
CA ASN A 128 21.88 -10.73 13.26
C ASN A 128 20.78 -9.66 13.28
N LEU A 129 19.89 -9.74 14.25
CA LEU A 129 18.91 -8.69 14.51
C LEU A 129 19.57 -7.32 14.78
N LYS A 130 20.77 -7.33 15.39
CA LYS A 130 21.54 -6.12 15.69
C LYS A 130 22.05 -5.38 14.45
N ASP A 131 22.05 -6.02 13.28
CA ASP A 131 22.45 -5.40 12.02
C ASP A 131 21.30 -4.59 11.39
N VAL A 132 20.08 -4.72 11.95
CA VAL A 132 18.88 -4.05 11.45
C VAL A 132 18.69 -2.73 12.20
N GLU A 133 18.67 -1.65 11.45
CA GLU A 133 18.35 -0.33 11.99
C GLU A 133 16.83 -0.11 12.07
N TYR A 134 16.15 -0.37 10.94
CA TYR A 134 14.68 -0.27 10.84
C TYR A 134 14.12 -1.49 10.09
N ALA A 135 12.94 -1.94 10.50
CA ALA A 135 12.14 -2.88 9.75
C ALA A 135 10.68 -2.42 9.73
N VAL A 136 10.14 -2.26 8.53
CA VAL A 136 8.78 -1.77 8.27
C VAL A 136 7.98 -2.89 7.64
N LEU A 137 6.89 -3.29 8.29
CA LEU A 137 5.90 -4.22 7.76
C LEU A 137 4.93 -3.43 6.89
N GLU A 138 4.95 -3.69 5.59
CA GLU A 138 4.07 -3.07 4.62
C GLU A 138 2.65 -3.68 4.69
N ASN A 139 1.69 -3.00 4.10
CA ASN A 139 0.30 -3.45 4.04
C ASN A 139 0.12 -4.75 3.25
N SER A 140 1.04 -5.06 2.35
CA SER A 140 1.10 -6.35 1.63
C SER A 140 1.59 -7.53 2.50
N GLY A 141 2.01 -7.27 3.75
CA GLY A 141 2.62 -8.25 4.64
C GLY A 141 4.12 -8.45 4.43
N LYS A 142 4.72 -7.77 3.46
CA LYS A 142 6.16 -7.82 3.19
C LYS A 142 6.93 -6.97 4.20
N LEU A 143 8.05 -7.49 4.70
CA LEU A 143 8.93 -6.75 5.60
C LEU A 143 10.06 -6.08 4.82
N ASN A 144 10.08 -4.74 4.82
CA ASN A 144 11.20 -3.96 4.30
C ASN A 144 12.22 -3.72 5.41
N ILE A 145 13.49 -4.09 5.15
CA ILE A 145 14.54 -4.08 6.16
C ILE A 145 15.66 -3.13 5.76
N PHE A 146 16.00 -2.23 6.67
CA PHE A 146 17.07 -1.25 6.53
C PHE A 146 18.18 -1.61 7.52
N LYS A 147 19.38 -1.91 6.99
CA LYS A 147 20.55 -2.27 7.82
C LYS A 147 21.31 -1.03 8.24
N TYR A 148 22.03 -1.12 9.38
CA TYR A 148 23.03 -0.11 9.69
C TYR A 148 24.09 -0.03 8.59
N SER A 149 24.43 1.18 8.15
CA SER A 149 25.52 1.37 7.21
C SER A 149 26.86 1.36 7.93
N PHE A 150 27.75 0.49 7.49
CA PHE A 150 29.10 0.36 8.07
C PHE A 150 29.97 1.61 7.85
N LEU A 151 29.67 2.42 6.83
CA LEU A 151 30.46 3.61 6.46
C LEU A 151 29.76 4.94 6.78
N GLY A 152 28.63 4.93 7.51
CA GLY A 152 27.91 6.15 7.86
C GLY A 152 27.26 6.88 6.66
N PHE A 153 27.34 6.34 5.45
CA PHE A 153 26.72 6.89 4.28
C PHE A 153 25.30 6.31 4.13
N ASP A 154 24.31 7.19 4.33
CA ASP A 154 22.94 7.05 3.83
C ASP A 154 22.11 5.84 4.32
N SER A 155 22.27 5.43 5.59
CA SER A 155 21.53 4.30 6.16
C SER A 155 20.16 4.65 6.75
N SER A 156 19.90 5.93 7.02
CA SER A 156 18.66 6.32 7.67
C SER A 156 17.47 6.27 6.71
N ASN A 157 16.44 5.51 7.12
CA ASN A 157 15.15 5.51 6.44
C ASN A 157 14.56 6.93 6.42
N PRO A 158 14.09 7.46 5.29
CA PRO A 158 13.35 8.71 5.26
C PRO A 158 12.02 8.54 5.99
N PHE A 159 11.86 9.19 7.12
CA PHE A 159 10.63 9.16 7.90
C PHE A 159 9.63 10.19 7.35
N PRO A 160 8.47 9.78 6.81
CA PRO A 160 7.48 10.72 6.30
C PRO A 160 6.89 11.55 7.44
N LEU A 161 7.04 12.87 7.38
CA LEU A 161 6.46 13.82 8.35
C LEU A 161 5.12 14.37 7.86
N ILE A 162 5.04 14.68 6.57
CA ILE A 162 3.84 15.17 5.91
C ILE A 162 3.65 14.43 4.59
N LEU A 163 2.45 13.91 4.38
CA LEU A 163 2.00 13.30 3.12
C LEU A 163 0.73 14.04 2.67
N ASP A 164 0.76 14.64 1.49
CA ASP A 164 -0.36 15.40 0.91
C ASP A 164 -0.96 16.46 1.87
N GLY A 165 -0.11 17.16 2.65
CA GLY A 165 -0.55 18.15 3.64
C GLY A 165 -1.02 17.57 4.97
N VAL A 166 -1.00 16.24 5.13
CA VAL A 166 -1.39 15.54 6.37
C VAL A 166 -0.18 15.14 7.17
N VAL A 167 -0.13 15.60 8.44
CA VAL A 167 0.94 15.28 9.39
C VAL A 167 0.86 13.82 9.80
N GLN A 168 1.99 13.12 9.77
CA GLN A 168 2.15 11.72 10.18
C GLN A 168 2.56 11.65 11.64
N LYS A 169 1.56 11.63 12.56
CA LYS A 169 1.80 11.65 14.01
C LYS A 169 2.58 10.44 14.51
N ASP A 170 2.26 9.26 13.95
CA ASP A 170 2.94 8.02 14.31
C ASP A 170 4.45 8.13 14.03
N THR A 171 4.81 8.72 12.90
CA THR A 171 6.20 8.95 12.50
C THR A 171 6.92 9.94 13.40
N LEU A 172 6.23 11.01 13.83
CA LEU A 172 6.82 11.96 14.79
C LEU A 172 7.18 11.28 16.10
N CYS A 173 6.30 10.40 16.62
CA CYS A 173 6.61 9.60 17.81
C CYS A 173 7.84 8.69 17.60
N TYR A 174 8.01 8.10 16.42
CA TYR A 174 9.18 7.22 16.13
C TYR A 174 10.52 7.96 16.13
N ILE A 175 10.52 9.26 15.82
CA ILE A 175 11.73 10.10 15.83
C ILE A 175 11.87 10.94 17.09
N ASP A 176 11.06 10.68 18.13
CA ASP A 176 11.03 11.42 19.40
C ASP A 176 10.78 12.93 19.23
N LYS A 177 9.87 13.28 18.31
CA LYS A 177 9.43 14.66 18.05
C LYS A 177 7.92 14.78 18.18
N ASP A 178 7.46 16.00 18.42
CA ASP A 178 6.05 16.34 18.52
C ASP A 178 5.58 17.21 17.33
N GLU A 179 4.26 17.39 17.23
CA GLU A 179 3.68 18.26 16.20
C GLU A 179 4.17 19.71 16.35
N LYS A 180 4.42 20.17 17.58
CA LYS A 180 4.87 21.54 17.83
C LYS A 180 6.23 21.79 17.19
N TRP A 181 7.18 20.87 17.37
CA TRP A 181 8.49 20.93 16.70
C TRP A 181 8.37 21.04 15.19
N LEU A 182 7.48 20.25 14.58
CA LEU A 182 7.27 20.29 13.14
C LEU A 182 6.66 21.62 12.69
N PHE A 183 5.63 22.11 13.40
CA PHE A 183 4.99 23.39 13.06
C PHE A 183 5.92 24.60 13.29
N ASP A 184 6.77 24.56 14.30
CA ASP A 184 7.78 25.60 14.50
C ASP A 184 8.80 25.61 13.34
N TYR A 185 9.25 24.45 12.89
CA TYR A 185 10.09 24.35 11.69
C TYR A 185 9.40 24.93 10.44
N LEU A 186 8.13 24.56 10.22
CA LEU A 186 7.36 25.08 9.08
C LEU A 186 7.23 26.60 9.15
N ARG A 187 6.94 27.15 10.32
CA ARG A 187 6.83 28.59 10.55
C ARG A 187 8.13 29.32 10.28
N CYS A 188 9.24 28.81 10.81
CA CYS A 188 10.56 29.41 10.58
C CYS A 188 10.98 29.43 9.12
N ASN A 189 10.47 28.49 8.31
CA ASN A 189 10.78 28.40 6.87
C ASN A 189 9.67 29.00 5.99
N ASN A 190 8.67 29.69 6.55
CA ASN A 190 7.52 30.24 5.83
C ASN A 190 6.79 29.22 4.97
N LEU A 191 6.59 28.01 5.50
CA LEU A 191 5.93 26.89 4.81
C LEU A 191 4.53 26.66 5.41
N LYS A 192 3.52 26.47 4.53
CA LYS A 192 2.20 26.01 4.92
C LYS A 192 2.08 24.52 4.65
N LYS A 193 1.54 23.74 5.59
CA LYS A 193 1.42 22.29 5.45
C LYS A 193 0.59 21.86 4.22
N GLU A 194 -0.40 22.68 3.84
CA GLU A 194 -1.28 22.47 2.68
C GLU A 194 -0.54 22.56 1.34
N GLU A 195 0.55 23.33 1.29
CA GLU A 195 1.39 23.49 0.11
C GLU A 195 2.40 22.34 -0.05
N ILE A 196 2.59 21.54 1.02
CA ILE A 196 3.56 20.46 1.04
C ILE A 196 2.91 19.20 0.46
N PHE A 197 3.52 18.65 -0.59
CA PHE A 197 3.17 17.35 -1.13
C PHE A 197 3.80 16.25 -0.30
N TYR A 198 5.13 16.36 -0.03
CA TYR A 198 5.88 15.39 0.76
C TYR A 198 6.93 16.09 1.62
N ALA A 199 6.95 15.80 2.91
CA ALA A 199 8.06 16.16 3.77
C ALA A 199 8.54 14.94 4.55
N PHE A 200 9.86 14.76 4.63
CA PHE A 200 10.45 13.65 5.35
C PHE A 200 11.68 14.07 6.17
N TYR A 201 11.92 13.32 7.22
CA TYR A 201 13.06 13.50 8.10
C TYR A 201 14.11 12.42 7.81
N LYS A 202 15.33 12.85 7.55
CA LYS A 202 16.47 11.99 7.24
C LYS A 202 17.76 12.67 7.70
N ASN A 203 18.67 11.95 8.38
CA ASN A 203 19.97 12.46 8.81
C ASN A 203 19.88 13.80 9.57
N ASN A 204 18.97 13.90 10.54
CA ASN A 204 18.70 15.10 11.32
C ASN A 204 18.28 16.34 10.51
N LYS A 205 17.81 16.14 9.27
CA LYS A 205 17.31 17.22 8.40
C LYS A 205 15.90 16.92 7.93
N ILE A 206 15.14 17.99 7.73
CA ILE A 206 13.81 17.91 7.08
C ILE A 206 13.97 18.29 5.61
N TYR A 207 13.48 17.43 4.74
CA TYR A 207 13.38 17.66 3.31
C TYR A 207 11.93 17.90 2.95
N VAL A 208 11.67 18.89 2.11
CA VAL A 208 10.31 19.30 1.74
C VAL A 208 10.20 19.38 0.22
N ILE A 209 9.15 18.75 -0.31
CA ILE A 209 8.74 18.83 -1.72
C ILE A 209 7.38 19.51 -1.74
N LYS A 210 7.28 20.66 -2.43
CA LYS A 210 6.05 21.42 -2.54
C LYS A 210 5.20 20.96 -3.72
N ARG A 211 3.88 21.18 -3.65
CA ARG A 211 2.96 20.83 -4.73
C ARG A 211 3.23 21.58 -6.04
N ASN A 212 3.77 22.79 -5.97
CA ASN A 212 4.11 23.60 -7.14
C ASN A 212 5.41 23.16 -7.84
N GLU A 213 6.21 22.31 -7.20
CA GLU A 213 7.43 21.73 -7.76
C GLU A 213 7.17 20.44 -8.54
N LEU A 214 5.93 19.92 -8.49
CA LEU A 214 5.55 18.70 -9.21
C LEU A 214 5.33 19.01 -10.69
N ILE A 215 5.86 18.15 -11.55
CA ILE A 215 5.56 18.17 -13.00
C ILE A 215 4.11 17.68 -13.16
N ARG A 216 3.28 18.46 -13.83
CA ARG A 216 1.87 18.14 -14.12
C ARG A 216 1.72 17.38 -15.43
#